data_982a57939d481665590afa1d2b716820
#
_entry.id   982a57939d481665590afa1d2b716820
#
_cell.length_a   1.000
_cell.length_b   1.000
_cell.length_c   1.000
_cell.angle_alpha   90.00
_cell.angle_beta   90.00
_cell.angle_gamma   90.00
#
_symmetry.space_group_name_H-M   'P 1'
#
loop_
_entity.id
_entity.type
_entity.pdbx_description
1 polymer ?
#
loop_
_entity_poly.entity_id
_entity_poly.type
_entity_poly.pdbx_seq_one_letter_code
_entity_poly.pdbx_strand_id
1 'polypeptide(L)'
;MTSNQFKTAARGALLAMTLSALTACGGGGGGDGAQTGRLSIAVTDSPIDAGITKVNVRFTGIEVKPESGPSIRFDYAPGDERTIDLLQLQGEASAYLIVDEEVPAGRYLWARLHVEAEKDMYDSTVEYEGGEVYPLYVPSGAQSGLKLVSGFVVPAGGDADFVIDWNLARAVGAPPGQDPNRFLRPALKITDRAESGVIRGTVPADLIDSNNPDSCAGGNRVYLFARPAEGETPIDDMDELVDDGRAEVEATAGVSYNADRDAWEWVFGFVAPGPYTVAFTCSS
;
A
#
# COMPACT_ATOMS: atom_id res chain seq x y z
N MET A 1 -14.19 79.13 58.67
CA MET A 1 -13.54 80.32 58.11
C MET A 1 -13.49 80.14 56.63
N THR A 2 -14.28 80.96 56.03
CA THR A 2 -14.17 81.71 54.78
C THR A 2 -13.94 80.88 53.51
N SER A 3 -14.99 80.70 52.68
CA SER A 3 -15.54 81.65 51.72
C SER A 3 -14.65 81.79 50.50
N ASN A 4 -14.99 81.69 49.34
CA ASN A 4 -15.94 82.32 48.43
C ASN A 4 -15.76 81.72 47.01
N GLN A 5 -16.80 81.33 46.34
CA GLN A 5 -17.68 82.09 45.44
C GLN A 5 -17.19 82.30 43.99
N PHE A 6 -18.01 81.86 43.09
CA PHE A 6 -18.43 82.45 41.81
C PHE A 6 -17.41 82.51 40.67
N LYS A 7 -17.70 82.17 39.43
CA LYS A 7 -18.78 82.58 38.57
C LYS A 7 -18.86 81.75 37.33
N THR A 8 -20.07 81.50 36.94
CA THR A 8 -20.63 81.10 35.66
C THR A 8 -20.12 81.83 34.44
N ALA A 9 -19.93 81.18 33.31
CA ALA A 9 -20.32 81.69 32.00
C ALA A 9 -20.51 80.53 31.01
N ALA A 10 -21.73 80.54 30.48
CA ALA A 10 -22.17 79.68 29.41
C ALA A 10 -21.70 80.18 28.01
N ARG A 11 -21.76 79.27 27.06
CA ARG A 11 -21.93 79.38 25.62
C ARG A 11 -20.84 78.64 24.86
N GLY A 12 -21.23 77.68 24.14
CA GLY A 12 -21.41 77.56 22.75
C GLY A 12 -21.35 76.09 22.28
N ALA A 13 -22.44 75.62 21.81
CA ALA A 13 -22.54 74.36 21.11
C ALA A 13 -21.74 74.38 19.81
N LEU A 14 -20.88 73.38 19.62
CA LEU A 14 -20.51 72.96 18.28
C LEU A 14 -20.47 71.41 18.28
N LEU A 15 -21.50 70.88 17.64
CA LEU A 15 -21.66 69.48 17.33
C LEU A 15 -20.65 69.17 16.23
N ALA A 16 -19.51 68.57 16.55
CA ALA A 16 -18.60 67.97 15.60
C ALA A 16 -18.92 66.51 15.54
N MET A 17 -19.74 66.07 14.58
CA MET A 17 -19.87 64.70 14.15
C MET A 17 -18.55 64.23 13.55
N THR A 18 -17.74 63.53 14.31
CA THR A 18 -16.65 62.77 13.76
C THR A 18 -17.23 61.47 13.20
N LEU A 19 -17.35 61.39 11.89
CA LEU A 19 -17.61 60.22 11.09
C LEU A 19 -16.39 59.30 11.30
N SER A 20 -16.52 58.33 12.21
CA SER A 20 -15.56 57.23 12.30
C SER A 20 -15.75 56.34 11.10
N ALA A 21 -14.91 56.51 10.09
CA ALA A 21 -14.80 55.57 8.99
C ALA A 21 -14.26 54.24 9.58
N LEU A 22 -15.17 53.26 9.74
CA LEU A 22 -14.77 51.88 9.85
C LEU A 22 -14.13 51.49 8.52
N THR A 23 -12.84 51.56 8.45
CA THR A 23 -12.09 50.80 7.44
C THR A 23 -12.23 49.34 7.80
N ALA A 24 -13.25 48.69 7.25
CA ALA A 24 -13.31 47.27 7.13
C ALA A 24 -12.12 46.88 6.24
N CYS A 25 -11.01 46.44 6.87
CA CYS A 25 -10.01 45.65 6.21
C CYS A 25 -10.67 44.34 5.82
N GLY A 26 -11.41 44.37 4.72
CA GLY A 26 -11.80 43.21 3.97
C GLY A 26 -10.61 42.76 3.13
N GLY A 27 -9.56 42.29 3.78
CA GLY A 27 -8.48 41.54 3.16
C GLY A 27 -8.87 40.07 3.09
N GLY A 28 -9.97 39.77 2.42
CA GLY A 28 -10.29 38.43 1.98
C GLY A 28 -9.50 38.11 0.71
N GLY A 29 -8.19 37.98 0.83
CA GLY A 29 -7.40 37.23 -0.13
C GLY A 29 -7.65 35.75 0.15
N GLY A 30 -8.80 35.23 -0.29
CA GLY A 30 -8.98 33.81 -0.48
C GLY A 30 -8.09 33.40 -1.64
N GLY A 31 -6.82 33.19 -1.38
CA GLY A 31 -6.04 32.28 -2.18
C GLY A 31 -6.65 30.92 -1.92
N ASP A 32 -7.33 30.34 -2.92
CA ASP A 32 -7.55 28.92 -3.01
C ASP A 32 -6.19 28.22 -3.13
N GLY A 33 -5.38 28.32 -2.11
CA GLY A 33 -4.23 27.46 -1.93
C GLY A 33 -4.83 26.06 -1.76
N ALA A 34 -4.65 25.22 -2.77
CA ALA A 34 -5.04 23.81 -2.64
C ALA A 34 -4.48 23.30 -1.31
N GLN A 35 -5.37 22.80 -0.47
CA GLN A 35 -4.95 22.22 0.81
C GLN A 35 -4.03 21.04 0.49
N THR A 36 -2.95 20.88 1.24
CA THR A 36 -2.02 19.76 1.13
C THR A 36 -2.17 18.81 2.30
N GLY A 37 -1.68 17.61 2.13
CA GLY A 37 -1.46 16.60 3.15
C GLY A 37 -0.15 15.89 2.89
N ARG A 38 0.25 14.98 3.75
CA ARG A 38 1.45 14.17 3.59
C ARG A 38 1.07 12.77 3.16
N LEU A 39 1.85 12.23 2.24
CA LEU A 39 1.64 10.90 1.68
C LEU A 39 2.88 10.03 1.88
N SER A 40 2.69 8.90 2.52
CA SER A 40 3.66 7.82 2.59
C SER A 40 3.09 6.59 1.91
N ILE A 41 3.91 5.89 1.12
CA ILE A 41 3.53 4.64 0.47
C ILE A 41 4.65 3.62 0.64
N ALA A 42 4.30 2.46 1.18
CA ALA A 42 5.17 1.29 1.29
C ALA A 42 4.70 0.16 0.38
N VAL A 43 5.57 -0.82 0.16
CA VAL A 43 5.23 -2.11 -0.46
C VAL A 43 5.38 -3.23 0.56
N THR A 44 4.56 -4.26 0.44
CA THR A 44 4.62 -5.54 1.14
C THR A 44 4.35 -6.65 0.13
N ASP A 45 4.49 -7.90 0.54
CA ASP A 45 4.30 -9.05 -0.33
C ASP A 45 3.47 -10.16 0.34
N SER A 46 2.72 -10.87 -0.50
CA SER A 46 2.15 -12.18 -0.18
C SER A 46 3.05 -13.29 -0.73
N PRO A 47 3.32 -14.36 0.04
CA PRO A 47 4.27 -15.40 -0.36
C PRO A 47 3.89 -16.06 -1.69
N ILE A 48 4.93 -16.33 -2.46
CA ILE A 48 4.86 -17.09 -3.72
C ILE A 48 5.40 -18.51 -3.48
N ASP A 49 4.86 -19.48 -4.20
CA ASP A 49 5.40 -20.83 -4.29
C ASP A 49 6.19 -21.06 -5.57
N ALA A 50 6.46 -22.32 -5.87
CA ALA A 50 7.17 -22.77 -7.06
C ALA A 50 8.70 -22.74 -6.93
N GLY A 51 9.24 -22.96 -5.72
CA GLY A 51 10.70 -23.02 -5.52
C GLY A 51 11.38 -21.68 -5.77
N ILE A 52 10.66 -20.55 -5.65
CA ILE A 52 11.24 -19.22 -5.76
C ILE A 52 11.80 -18.80 -4.41
N THR A 53 13.05 -18.36 -4.41
CA THR A 53 13.79 -17.96 -3.20
C THR A 53 13.98 -16.46 -3.09
N LYS A 54 13.92 -15.72 -4.21
CA LYS A 54 13.96 -14.25 -4.22
C LYS A 54 13.17 -13.68 -5.37
N VAL A 55 12.57 -12.52 -5.13
CA VAL A 55 11.96 -11.66 -6.16
C VAL A 55 12.51 -10.25 -5.97
N ASN A 56 13.61 -9.96 -6.65
CA ASN A 56 14.25 -8.66 -6.60
C ASN A 56 13.60 -7.73 -7.62
N VAL A 57 13.03 -6.63 -7.16
CA VAL A 57 12.46 -5.59 -8.02
C VAL A 57 13.21 -4.29 -7.79
N ARG A 58 13.70 -3.70 -8.89
CA ARG A 58 14.38 -2.40 -8.88
C ARG A 58 13.39 -1.29 -9.17
N PHE A 59 13.07 -0.53 -8.13
CA PHE A 59 12.18 0.61 -8.18
C PHE A 59 12.93 1.87 -8.55
N THR A 60 12.37 2.65 -9.47
CA THR A 60 12.89 3.97 -9.88
C THR A 60 12.03 5.13 -9.38
N GLY A 61 10.84 4.85 -8.86
CA GLY A 61 9.96 5.84 -8.30
C GLY A 61 8.52 5.39 -8.21
N ILE A 62 7.67 6.32 -7.83
CA ILE A 62 6.21 6.13 -7.77
C ILE A 62 5.50 7.34 -8.36
N GLU A 63 4.37 7.11 -9.00
CA GLU A 63 3.51 8.14 -9.57
C GLU A 63 2.10 7.98 -9.03
N VAL A 64 1.49 9.07 -8.62
CA VAL A 64 0.12 9.10 -8.11
C VAL A 64 -0.72 10.08 -8.91
N LYS A 65 -2.00 9.78 -9.11
CA LYS A 65 -2.91 10.59 -9.91
C LYS A 65 -4.01 11.19 -9.06
N PRO A 66 -3.94 12.49 -8.72
CA PRO A 66 -5.08 13.18 -8.15
C PRO A 66 -6.29 13.13 -9.07
N GLU A 67 -7.49 13.18 -8.52
CA GLU A 67 -8.75 13.28 -9.29
C GLU A 67 -8.75 14.53 -10.19
N SER A 68 -8.17 15.63 -9.70
CA SER A 68 -8.00 16.86 -10.45
C SER A 68 -6.53 17.20 -10.64
N GLY A 69 -6.17 17.73 -11.82
CA GLY A 69 -4.79 18.13 -12.14
C GLY A 69 -3.93 17.00 -12.76
N PRO A 70 -2.66 17.25 -13.00
CA PRO A 70 -1.72 16.26 -13.55
C PRO A 70 -1.37 15.19 -12.53
N SER A 71 -0.79 14.08 -12.98
CA SER A 71 -0.14 13.10 -12.09
C SER A 71 1.09 13.73 -11.43
N ILE A 72 1.42 13.24 -10.25
CA ILE A 72 2.58 13.64 -9.47
C ILE A 72 3.51 12.45 -9.42
N ARG A 73 4.76 12.66 -9.81
CA ARG A 73 5.78 11.62 -9.88
C ARG A 73 6.92 11.92 -8.90
N PHE A 74 7.31 10.91 -8.17
CA PHE A 74 8.43 10.90 -7.24
C PHE A 74 9.47 9.94 -7.79
N ASP A 75 10.45 10.47 -8.52
CA ASP A 75 11.56 9.70 -9.07
C ASP A 75 12.72 9.68 -8.08
N TYR A 76 13.38 8.54 -7.95
CA TYR A 76 14.65 8.48 -7.24
C TYR A 76 15.76 9.13 -8.10
N ALA A 77 16.74 9.73 -7.45
CA ALA A 77 17.89 10.24 -8.17
C ALA A 77 18.66 9.10 -8.85
N PRO A 78 19.28 9.32 -10.00
CA PRO A 78 20.08 8.31 -10.65
C PRO A 78 21.18 7.76 -9.72
N GLY A 79 21.16 6.45 -9.50
CA GLY A 79 22.04 5.76 -8.55
C GLY A 79 21.43 5.51 -7.18
N ASP A 80 20.25 6.08 -6.88
CA ASP A 80 19.49 5.88 -5.64
C ASP A 80 18.30 4.92 -5.85
N GLU A 81 18.22 4.24 -6.98
CA GLU A 81 17.21 3.22 -7.26
C GLU A 81 17.25 2.14 -6.17
N ARG A 82 16.08 1.64 -5.80
CA ARG A 82 15.95 0.71 -4.69
C ARG A 82 15.64 -0.69 -5.22
N THR A 83 16.59 -1.60 -5.06
CA THR A 83 16.33 -3.02 -5.30
C THR A 83 15.83 -3.64 -4.00
N ILE A 84 14.62 -4.18 -4.04
CA ILE A 84 13.94 -4.76 -2.88
C ILE A 84 13.64 -6.22 -3.22
N ASP A 85 14.06 -7.13 -2.34
CA ASP A 85 13.60 -8.52 -2.36
C ASP A 85 12.23 -8.58 -1.69
N LEU A 86 11.19 -8.72 -2.50
CA LEU A 86 9.82 -8.68 -2.03
C LEU A 86 9.51 -9.85 -1.09
N LEU A 87 10.15 -11.01 -1.24
CA LEU A 87 9.92 -12.15 -0.34
C LEU A 87 10.38 -11.89 1.11
N GLN A 88 11.17 -10.85 1.35
CA GLN A 88 11.53 -10.41 2.70
C GLN A 88 10.45 -9.53 3.36
N LEU A 89 9.40 -9.16 2.62
CA LEU A 89 8.36 -8.25 3.07
C LEU A 89 7.06 -8.96 3.45
N GLN A 90 7.16 -10.21 3.89
CA GLN A 90 5.98 -11.00 4.27
C GLN A 90 5.42 -10.60 5.65
N GLY A 91 4.14 -10.81 5.84
CA GLY A 91 3.44 -10.54 7.09
C GLY A 91 3.36 -9.05 7.40
N GLU A 92 3.98 -8.62 8.49
CA GLU A 92 3.98 -7.21 8.93
C GLU A 92 5.17 -6.41 8.36
N ALA A 93 6.08 -7.05 7.61
CA ALA A 93 7.21 -6.37 7.00
C ALA A 93 6.76 -5.55 5.79
N SER A 94 7.37 -4.38 5.62
CA SER A 94 7.12 -3.50 4.47
C SER A 94 8.31 -2.59 4.22
N ALA A 95 8.45 -2.09 3.00
CA ALA A 95 9.49 -1.14 2.62
C ALA A 95 8.85 0.12 2.03
N TYR A 96 9.17 1.28 2.59
CA TYR A 96 8.66 2.55 2.07
C TYR A 96 9.30 2.89 0.73
N LEU A 97 8.48 3.30 -0.23
CA LEU A 97 8.90 3.89 -1.50
C LEU A 97 8.98 5.41 -1.39
N ILE A 98 8.00 6.04 -0.75
CA ILE A 98 8.00 7.46 -0.42
C ILE A 98 7.55 7.65 1.03
N VAL A 99 8.04 8.72 1.67
CA VAL A 99 7.74 9.04 3.07
C VAL A 99 7.47 10.53 3.21
N ASP A 100 6.34 10.89 3.81
CA ASP A 100 5.95 12.26 4.16
C ASP A 100 6.00 13.27 3.00
N GLU A 101 5.74 12.81 1.77
CA GLU A 101 5.71 13.68 0.60
C GLU A 101 4.49 14.61 0.63
N GLU A 102 4.72 15.90 0.49
CA GLU A 102 3.66 16.91 0.45
C GLU A 102 2.93 16.85 -0.89
N VAL A 103 1.62 16.57 -0.84
CA VAL A 103 0.78 16.43 -2.03
C VAL A 103 -0.56 17.15 -1.83
N PRO A 104 -1.27 17.54 -2.91
CA PRO A 104 -2.63 18.06 -2.81
C PRO A 104 -3.54 17.12 -2.03
N ALA A 105 -4.26 17.64 -1.05
CA ALA A 105 -5.29 16.88 -0.35
C ALA A 105 -6.45 16.55 -1.28
N GLY A 106 -7.08 15.39 -1.06
CA GLY A 106 -8.23 14.96 -1.85
C GLY A 106 -8.12 13.51 -2.31
N ARG A 107 -8.97 13.17 -3.27
CA ARG A 107 -9.04 11.83 -3.84
C ARG A 107 -7.98 11.62 -4.91
N TYR A 108 -7.35 10.46 -4.88
CA TYR A 108 -6.44 9.93 -5.89
C TYR A 108 -7.10 8.76 -6.62
N LEU A 109 -6.90 8.68 -7.92
CA LEU A 109 -7.55 7.69 -8.79
C LEU A 109 -6.73 6.41 -8.92
N TRP A 110 -5.39 6.54 -8.89
CA TRP A 110 -4.47 5.43 -9.04
C TRP A 110 -3.07 5.78 -8.54
N ALA A 111 -2.31 4.74 -8.23
CA ALA A 111 -0.87 4.79 -8.07
C ALA A 111 -0.18 3.93 -9.15
N ARG A 112 1.07 4.23 -9.47
CA ARG A 112 1.89 3.47 -10.41
C ARG A 112 3.30 3.33 -9.86
N LEU A 113 3.77 2.10 -9.77
CA LEU A 113 5.14 1.78 -9.42
C LEU A 113 5.98 1.81 -10.69
N HIS A 114 7.03 2.63 -10.70
CA HIS A 114 8.03 2.66 -11.76
C HIS A 114 9.17 1.72 -11.39
N VAL A 115 9.46 0.78 -12.29
CA VAL A 115 10.45 -0.28 -12.07
C VAL A 115 11.33 -0.44 -13.32
N GLU A 116 12.55 -0.86 -13.11
CA GLU A 116 13.43 -1.37 -14.18
C GLU A 116 13.20 -2.88 -14.32
N ALA A 117 12.40 -3.25 -15.30
CA ALA A 117 12.02 -4.64 -15.57
C ALA A 117 11.77 -4.81 -17.08
N GLU A 118 12.84 -4.99 -17.82
CA GLU A 118 12.85 -5.16 -19.26
C GLU A 118 13.36 -6.57 -19.65
N LYS A 119 12.95 -7.05 -20.83
CA LYS A 119 13.39 -8.35 -21.33
C LYS A 119 14.91 -8.41 -21.46
N ASP A 120 15.45 -9.54 -21.04
CA ASP A 120 16.88 -9.86 -21.11
C ASP A 120 17.79 -8.94 -20.26
N MET A 121 17.18 -8.09 -19.40
CA MET A 121 17.87 -7.23 -18.45
C MET A 121 17.71 -7.78 -17.03
N TYR A 122 18.81 -7.79 -16.27
CA TYR A 122 18.85 -8.35 -14.92
C TYR A 122 18.74 -7.29 -13.80
N ASP A 123 18.09 -6.16 -14.10
CA ASP A 123 17.81 -5.11 -13.11
C ASP A 123 16.78 -5.57 -12.07
N SER A 124 15.74 -6.26 -12.55
CA SER A 124 14.79 -6.99 -11.72
C SER A 124 14.85 -8.48 -12.05
N THR A 125 14.83 -9.34 -11.03
CA THR A 125 15.10 -10.77 -11.20
C THR A 125 14.24 -11.63 -10.28
N VAL A 126 14.03 -12.88 -10.70
CA VAL A 126 13.53 -13.95 -9.86
C VAL A 126 14.59 -15.05 -9.74
N GLU A 127 14.83 -15.54 -8.52
CA GLU A 127 15.79 -16.61 -8.22
C GLU A 127 15.06 -17.84 -7.71
N TYR A 128 15.44 -19.02 -8.19
CA TYR A 128 14.87 -20.31 -7.81
C TYR A 128 15.78 -21.09 -6.90
N GLU A 129 15.26 -22.10 -6.18
CA GLU A 129 16.02 -22.97 -5.28
C GLU A 129 17.23 -23.65 -5.92
N GLY A 130 17.20 -23.93 -7.21
CA GLY A 130 18.33 -24.46 -7.99
C GLY A 130 19.46 -23.45 -8.23
N GLY A 131 19.26 -22.17 -7.87
CA GLY A 131 20.18 -21.08 -8.12
C GLY A 131 20.03 -20.46 -9.51
N GLU A 132 19.02 -20.88 -10.28
CA GLU A 132 18.71 -20.25 -11.57
C GLU A 132 18.12 -18.86 -11.31
N VAL A 133 18.64 -17.89 -12.07
CA VAL A 133 18.18 -16.49 -12.02
C VAL A 133 17.64 -16.09 -13.38
N TYR A 134 16.42 -15.58 -13.39
CA TYR A 134 15.75 -15.11 -14.59
C TYR A 134 15.42 -13.64 -14.50
N PRO A 135 15.54 -12.88 -15.60
CA PRO A 135 15.11 -11.49 -15.64
C PRO A 135 13.59 -11.38 -15.60
N LEU A 136 13.12 -10.40 -14.83
CA LEU A 136 11.71 -10.01 -14.77
C LEU A 136 11.45 -8.91 -15.81
N TYR A 137 10.32 -8.99 -16.49
CA TYR A 137 9.87 -7.92 -17.38
C TYR A 137 8.38 -7.61 -17.20
N VAL A 138 8.03 -6.34 -17.37
CA VAL A 138 6.63 -5.89 -17.40
C VAL A 138 6.09 -6.04 -18.81
N PRO A 139 5.07 -6.89 -19.06
CA PRO A 139 4.58 -7.16 -20.42
C PRO A 139 4.08 -5.94 -21.19
N SER A 140 3.55 -4.93 -20.49
CA SER A 140 3.12 -3.65 -21.07
C SER A 140 4.28 -2.66 -21.33
N GLY A 141 5.52 -3.07 -21.05
CA GLY A 141 6.73 -2.25 -21.10
C GLY A 141 7.02 -1.53 -19.78
N ALA A 142 8.30 -1.44 -19.43
CA ALA A 142 8.76 -0.82 -18.17
C ALA A 142 8.30 0.65 -18.06
N GLN A 143 8.19 1.36 -19.18
CA GLN A 143 7.69 2.75 -19.21
C GLN A 143 6.23 2.89 -18.80
N SER A 144 5.42 1.85 -18.97
CA SER A 144 4.02 1.83 -18.50
C SER A 144 3.92 1.65 -17.00
N GLY A 145 4.96 1.09 -16.37
CA GLY A 145 5.01 0.77 -14.95
C GLY A 145 3.91 -0.22 -14.52
N LEU A 146 3.84 -0.46 -13.24
CA LEU A 146 2.85 -1.34 -12.62
C LEU A 146 1.75 -0.48 -11.99
N LYS A 147 0.60 -0.42 -12.65
CA LYS A 147 -0.50 0.47 -12.25
C LYS A 147 -1.50 -0.22 -11.35
N LEU A 148 -1.74 0.37 -10.19
CA LEU A 148 -2.82 0.05 -9.28
C LEU A 148 -3.99 1.02 -9.52
N VAL A 149 -5.17 0.49 -9.81
CA VAL A 149 -6.37 1.29 -10.18
C VAL A 149 -7.29 1.56 -8.98
N SER A 150 -6.94 1.13 -7.78
CA SER A 150 -7.69 1.45 -6.56
C SER A 150 -7.39 2.88 -6.13
N GLY A 151 -8.45 3.67 -5.91
CA GLY A 151 -8.31 5.04 -5.42
C GLY A 151 -8.08 5.10 -3.91
N PHE A 152 -7.51 6.22 -3.46
CA PHE A 152 -7.29 6.50 -2.04
C PHE A 152 -7.50 7.99 -1.75
N VAL A 153 -7.50 8.40 -0.48
CA VAL A 153 -7.73 9.79 -0.07
C VAL A 153 -6.58 10.28 0.80
N VAL A 154 -6.09 11.48 0.49
CA VAL A 154 -5.12 12.20 1.33
C VAL A 154 -5.88 13.30 2.08
N PRO A 155 -5.92 13.27 3.42
CA PRO A 155 -6.63 14.27 4.21
C PRO A 155 -5.92 15.63 4.18
N ALA A 156 -6.70 16.71 4.21
CA ALA A 156 -6.16 18.05 4.29
C ALA A 156 -5.46 18.31 5.64
N GLY A 157 -4.21 18.70 5.60
CA GLY A 157 -3.39 18.97 6.79
C GLY A 157 -3.08 17.73 7.64
N GLY A 158 -3.37 16.53 7.12
CA GLY A 158 -3.16 15.26 7.79
C GLY A 158 -2.16 14.37 7.05
N ASP A 159 -1.88 13.22 7.67
CA ASP A 159 -0.99 12.20 7.15
C ASP A 159 -1.82 11.05 6.56
N ALA A 160 -1.38 10.52 5.43
CA ALA A 160 -1.92 9.34 4.76
C ALA A 160 -0.77 8.35 4.59
N ASP A 161 -0.88 7.18 5.20
CA ASP A 161 0.13 6.11 5.14
C ASP A 161 -0.51 4.86 4.55
N PHE A 162 -0.09 4.50 3.34
CA PHE A 162 -0.61 3.36 2.60
C PHE A 162 0.44 2.28 2.43
N VAL A 163 -0.04 1.04 2.37
CA VAL A 163 0.77 -0.10 1.97
C VAL A 163 0.16 -0.72 0.71
N ILE A 164 1.01 -0.99 -0.28
CA ILE A 164 0.67 -1.72 -1.49
C ILE A 164 1.10 -3.17 -1.28
N ASP A 165 0.13 -4.05 -1.15
CA ASP A 165 0.33 -5.50 -1.13
C ASP A 165 0.46 -6.01 -2.57
N TRP A 166 1.51 -6.78 -2.80
CA TRP A 166 1.80 -7.36 -4.11
C TRP A 166 1.63 -8.86 -4.05
N ASN A 167 0.57 -9.38 -4.62
CA ASN A 167 0.37 -10.83 -4.73
C ASN A 167 1.31 -11.41 -5.79
N LEU A 168 2.50 -11.83 -5.38
CA LEU A 168 3.53 -12.35 -6.28
C LEU A 168 3.13 -13.67 -6.95
N ALA A 169 2.30 -14.50 -6.33
CA ALA A 169 1.80 -15.71 -6.93
C ALA A 169 0.98 -15.46 -8.21
N ARG A 170 0.30 -14.30 -8.26
CA ARG A 170 -0.43 -13.84 -9.46
C ARG A 170 0.42 -12.94 -10.36
N ALA A 171 1.45 -12.29 -9.81
CA ALA A 171 2.25 -11.30 -10.50
C ALA A 171 3.39 -11.90 -11.31
N VAL A 172 4.06 -12.93 -10.77
CA VAL A 172 5.24 -13.56 -11.41
C VAL A 172 4.81 -14.81 -12.15
N GLY A 173 5.26 -14.94 -13.39
CA GLY A 173 4.95 -16.13 -14.17
C GLY A 173 5.86 -16.31 -15.38
N ALA A 174 5.79 -17.51 -15.97
CA ALA A 174 6.55 -17.87 -17.15
C ALA A 174 5.73 -17.58 -18.43
N PRO A 175 6.32 -16.94 -19.44
CA PRO A 175 5.70 -16.84 -20.75
C PRO A 175 5.64 -18.20 -21.44
N PRO A 176 4.73 -18.38 -22.39
CA PRO A 176 4.65 -19.62 -23.17
C PRO A 176 5.95 -19.91 -23.92
N GLY A 177 6.35 -21.18 -24.01
CA GLY A 177 7.53 -21.63 -24.75
C GLY A 177 8.80 -21.68 -23.90
N GLN A 178 9.95 -21.49 -24.54
CA GLN A 178 11.27 -21.56 -23.90
C GLN A 178 11.88 -20.17 -23.64
N ASP A 179 11.05 -19.16 -23.42
CA ASP A 179 11.54 -17.81 -23.06
C ASP A 179 12.17 -17.86 -21.66
N PRO A 180 13.45 -17.48 -21.49
CA PRO A 180 14.08 -17.48 -20.18
C PRO A 180 13.54 -16.38 -19.27
N ASN A 181 12.89 -15.37 -19.81
CA ASN A 181 12.35 -14.29 -19.02
C ASN A 181 11.13 -14.74 -18.18
N ARG A 182 10.84 -13.98 -17.13
CA ARG A 182 9.60 -14.10 -16.37
C ARG A 182 8.85 -12.78 -16.43
N PHE A 183 7.53 -12.82 -16.56
CA PHE A 183 6.74 -11.60 -16.54
C PHE A 183 6.45 -11.17 -15.10
N LEU A 184 6.30 -9.85 -14.93
CA LEU A 184 5.88 -9.18 -13.72
C LEU A 184 4.61 -8.38 -14.01
N ARG A 185 3.49 -8.74 -13.38
CA ARG A 185 2.17 -8.13 -13.58
C ARG A 185 1.74 -7.30 -12.37
N PRO A 186 0.85 -6.32 -12.54
CA PRO A 186 0.34 -5.51 -11.43
C PRO A 186 -0.80 -6.25 -10.68
N ALA A 187 -0.48 -7.27 -9.91
CA ALA A 187 -1.41 -7.89 -8.95
C ALA A 187 -1.31 -7.16 -7.60
N LEU A 188 -1.77 -5.91 -7.56
CA LEU A 188 -1.54 -4.94 -6.49
C LEU A 188 -2.86 -4.58 -5.79
N LYS A 189 -2.82 -4.49 -4.45
CA LYS A 189 -3.89 -3.98 -3.59
C LYS A 189 -3.31 -2.88 -2.69
N ILE A 190 -4.05 -1.79 -2.49
CA ILE A 190 -3.64 -0.73 -1.55
C ILE A 190 -4.52 -0.76 -0.32
N THR A 191 -3.91 -0.61 0.84
CA THR A 191 -4.60 -0.58 2.13
C THR A 191 -4.09 0.60 2.95
N ASP A 192 -4.99 1.31 3.61
CA ASP A 192 -4.63 2.33 4.58
C ASP A 192 -4.04 1.64 5.82
N ARG A 193 -2.80 1.97 6.15
CA ARG A 193 -2.09 1.38 7.28
C ARG A 193 -2.77 1.70 8.61
N ALA A 194 -3.30 2.91 8.76
CA ALA A 194 -3.99 3.33 9.98
C ALA A 194 -5.32 2.60 10.21
N GLU A 195 -5.97 2.14 9.13
CA GLU A 195 -7.23 1.41 9.17
C GLU A 195 -7.03 -0.12 9.06
N SER A 196 -5.78 -0.59 8.93
CA SER A 196 -5.48 -2.01 8.78
C SER A 196 -5.21 -2.71 10.11
N GLY A 197 -5.38 -4.02 10.11
CA GLY A 197 -5.08 -4.90 11.24
C GLY A 197 -4.17 -6.06 10.87
N VAL A 198 -3.96 -6.94 11.83
CA VAL A 198 -3.14 -8.15 11.68
C VAL A 198 -3.99 -9.35 12.08
N ILE A 199 -3.97 -10.38 11.23
CA ILE A 199 -4.55 -11.70 11.54
C ILE A 199 -3.41 -12.69 11.64
N ARG A 200 -3.32 -13.42 12.74
CA ARG A 200 -2.28 -14.42 12.97
C ARG A 200 -2.83 -15.66 13.63
N GLY A 201 -2.16 -16.78 13.45
CA GLY A 201 -2.54 -18.05 14.04
C GLY A 201 -1.43 -19.09 13.98
N THR A 202 -1.78 -20.29 14.36
CA THR A 202 -0.89 -21.45 14.37
C THR A 202 -1.48 -22.58 13.56
N VAL A 203 -0.61 -23.45 13.04
CA VAL A 203 -1.00 -24.72 12.42
C VAL A 203 -0.53 -25.85 13.35
N PRO A 204 -1.40 -26.82 13.65
CA PRO A 204 -1.02 -28.00 14.42
C PRO A 204 0.18 -28.73 13.80
N ALA A 205 1.15 -29.14 14.63
CA ALA A 205 2.39 -29.76 14.16
C ALA A 205 2.15 -31.08 13.42
N ASP A 206 1.10 -31.82 13.79
CA ASP A 206 0.70 -33.07 13.14
C ASP A 206 0.24 -32.92 11.68
N LEU A 207 -0.18 -31.72 11.31
CA LEU A 207 -0.49 -31.37 9.90
C LEU A 207 0.77 -31.07 9.07
N ILE A 208 1.91 -30.82 9.71
CA ILE A 208 3.16 -30.40 9.07
C ILE A 208 4.25 -31.47 9.19
N ASP A 209 4.07 -32.45 10.07
CA ASP A 209 5.06 -33.51 10.30
C ASP A 209 5.24 -34.38 9.06
N SER A 210 6.43 -34.33 8.46
CA SER A 210 6.83 -35.14 7.30
C SER A 210 6.78 -36.66 7.53
N ASN A 211 6.66 -37.11 8.77
CA ASN A 211 6.52 -38.55 9.12
C ASN A 211 5.05 -39.02 9.08
N ASN A 212 4.10 -38.10 8.98
CA ASN A 212 2.68 -38.41 8.80
C ASN A 212 2.37 -38.43 7.29
N PRO A 213 1.90 -39.54 6.71
CA PRO A 213 1.57 -39.62 5.29
C PRO A 213 0.43 -38.68 4.85
N ASP A 214 -0.35 -38.19 5.81
CA ASP A 214 -1.41 -37.22 5.58
C ASP A 214 -0.94 -35.77 5.85
N SER A 215 0.36 -35.56 6.11
CA SER A 215 0.94 -34.25 6.39
C SER A 215 1.55 -33.61 5.17
N CYS A 216 1.73 -32.32 5.26
CA CYS A 216 2.33 -31.49 4.24
C CYS A 216 3.86 -31.51 4.31
N ALA A 217 4.52 -32.22 3.42
CA ALA A 217 5.98 -32.26 3.35
C ALA A 217 6.62 -30.93 2.88
N GLY A 218 5.82 -29.98 2.38
CA GLY A 218 6.27 -28.67 1.91
C GLY A 218 5.08 -27.84 1.40
N GLY A 219 5.33 -26.59 1.01
CA GLY A 219 4.30 -25.74 0.43
C GLY A 219 3.18 -25.30 1.40
N ASN A 220 3.45 -25.38 2.71
CA ASN A 220 2.47 -25.05 3.76
C ASN A 220 2.06 -23.59 3.69
N ARG A 221 0.75 -23.34 3.50
CA ARG A 221 0.19 -22.02 3.37
C ARG A 221 -1.12 -21.87 4.08
N VAL A 222 -1.42 -20.61 4.37
CA VAL A 222 -2.74 -20.18 4.83
C VAL A 222 -3.27 -19.16 3.84
N TYR A 223 -4.47 -19.39 3.37
CA TYR A 223 -5.20 -18.45 2.52
C TYR A 223 -6.20 -17.65 3.34
N LEU A 224 -6.30 -16.37 3.01
CA LEU A 224 -7.29 -15.46 3.53
C LEU A 224 -8.34 -15.22 2.44
N PHE A 225 -9.59 -15.47 2.77
CA PHE A 225 -10.73 -15.18 1.91
C PHE A 225 -11.57 -14.08 2.56
N ALA A 226 -12.07 -13.13 1.76
CA ALA A 226 -13.24 -12.38 2.19
C ALA A 226 -14.32 -13.40 2.57
N ARG A 227 -15.09 -13.10 3.63
CA ARG A 227 -16.08 -14.07 4.13
C ARG A 227 -17.00 -14.49 2.98
N PRO A 228 -16.99 -15.77 2.59
CA PRO A 228 -17.90 -16.26 1.56
C PRO A 228 -19.36 -16.12 2.06
N ALA A 229 -20.29 -16.06 1.12
CA ALA A 229 -21.71 -16.10 1.47
C ALA A 229 -22.02 -17.35 2.29
N GLU A 230 -23.05 -17.29 3.13
CA GLU A 230 -23.41 -18.38 4.03
C GLU A 230 -23.67 -19.68 3.24
N GLY A 231 -22.87 -20.70 3.49
CA GLY A 231 -22.93 -21.99 2.83
C GLY A 231 -21.93 -22.19 1.69
N GLU A 232 -21.13 -21.21 1.32
CA GLU A 232 -20.03 -21.36 0.38
C GLU A 232 -18.77 -21.85 1.11
N THR A 233 -18.07 -22.79 0.49
CA THR A 233 -16.79 -23.28 1.00
C THR A 233 -15.69 -22.45 0.34
N PRO A 234 -14.69 -21.93 1.09
CA PRO A 234 -13.52 -21.35 0.49
C PRO A 234 -12.84 -22.40 -0.40
N ILE A 235 -12.55 -22.02 -1.63
CA ILE A 235 -11.92 -22.91 -2.60
C ILE A 235 -10.58 -22.31 -2.95
N ASP A 236 -9.56 -23.16 -2.93
CA ASP A 236 -8.24 -22.84 -3.44
C ASP A 236 -8.31 -22.73 -4.96
N ASP A 237 -8.17 -21.52 -5.45
CA ASP A 237 -8.22 -21.20 -6.85
C ASP A 237 -7.17 -20.13 -7.18
N MET A 238 -5.91 -20.49 -6.90
CA MET A 238 -4.77 -19.57 -7.09
C MET A 238 -4.40 -19.36 -8.55
N ASP A 239 -4.81 -20.25 -9.41
CA ASP A 239 -4.42 -20.27 -10.82
C ASP A 239 -5.48 -19.66 -11.75
N GLU A 240 -6.70 -19.45 -11.29
CA GLU A 240 -7.73 -18.85 -12.12
C GLU A 240 -7.78 -17.33 -12.00
N LEU A 241 -7.50 -16.68 -13.11
CA LEU A 241 -7.76 -15.25 -13.32
C LEU A 241 -9.23 -15.00 -13.74
N VAL A 242 -10.08 -16.00 -13.60
CA VAL A 242 -11.47 -15.98 -14.07
C VAL A 242 -12.38 -15.87 -12.85
N ASP A 243 -13.21 -14.85 -12.83
CA ASP A 243 -14.33 -14.74 -11.87
C ASP A 243 -15.35 -15.87 -12.21
N ASP A 244 -15.20 -16.98 -11.52
CA ASP A 244 -16.09 -18.14 -11.63
C ASP A 244 -17.23 -18.11 -10.57
N GLY A 245 -17.32 -17.03 -9.81
CA GLY A 245 -18.29 -16.84 -8.74
C GLY A 245 -17.92 -17.52 -7.43
N ARG A 246 -16.68 -18.00 -7.27
CA ARG A 246 -16.15 -18.56 -6.04
C ARG A 246 -15.47 -17.48 -5.20
N ALA A 247 -15.16 -17.79 -3.94
CA ALA A 247 -14.45 -16.87 -3.06
C ALA A 247 -12.97 -16.76 -3.51
N GLU A 248 -12.59 -15.57 -3.95
CA GLU A 248 -11.21 -15.26 -4.33
C GLU A 248 -10.29 -15.18 -3.12
N VAL A 249 -9.04 -15.62 -3.30
CA VAL A 249 -7.99 -15.45 -2.30
C VAL A 249 -7.61 -13.98 -2.19
N GLU A 250 -7.83 -13.39 -1.02
CA GLU A 250 -7.48 -12.01 -0.71
C GLU A 250 -5.99 -11.84 -0.40
N ALA A 251 -5.43 -12.80 0.33
CA ALA A 251 -4.01 -12.84 0.69
C ALA A 251 -3.55 -14.26 1.01
N THR A 252 -2.24 -14.48 0.89
CA THR A 252 -1.59 -15.74 1.23
C THR A 252 -0.53 -15.49 2.31
N ALA A 253 -0.39 -16.39 3.28
CA ALA A 253 0.68 -16.37 4.28
C ALA A 253 1.45 -17.68 4.28
N GLY A 254 2.77 -17.61 4.33
CA GLY A 254 3.63 -18.76 4.57
C GLY A 254 3.51 -19.22 6.03
N VAL A 255 3.77 -20.50 6.26
CA VAL A 255 3.82 -21.07 7.60
C VAL A 255 5.28 -21.29 7.97
N SER A 256 5.72 -20.74 9.09
CA SER A 256 7.09 -20.83 9.58
C SER A 256 7.14 -21.33 11.03
N TYR A 257 8.19 -22.10 11.35
CA TYR A 257 8.38 -22.57 12.72
C TYR A 257 9.01 -21.46 13.59
N ASN A 258 8.32 -21.13 14.67
CA ASN A 258 8.83 -20.23 15.69
C ASN A 258 9.42 -21.03 16.85
N ALA A 259 10.75 -21.06 16.95
CA ALA A 259 11.47 -21.84 17.98
C ALA A 259 11.26 -21.31 19.40
N ASP A 260 10.98 -20.02 19.57
CA ASP A 260 10.74 -19.42 20.89
C ASP A 260 9.38 -19.80 21.47
N ARG A 261 8.43 -20.11 20.60
CA ARG A 261 7.05 -20.47 20.97
C ARG A 261 6.74 -21.95 20.77
N ASP A 262 7.68 -22.69 20.17
CA ASP A 262 7.50 -24.09 19.78
C ASP A 262 6.21 -24.30 18.97
N ALA A 263 6.02 -23.46 17.96
CA ALA A 263 4.78 -23.42 17.16
C ALA A 263 5.04 -23.10 15.69
N TRP A 264 4.23 -23.69 14.83
CA TRP A 264 4.14 -23.29 13.43
C TRP A 264 3.17 -22.14 13.30
N GLU A 265 3.66 -20.97 12.91
CA GLU A 265 2.92 -19.71 12.90
C GLU A 265 2.77 -19.17 11.49
N TRP A 266 1.68 -18.41 11.31
CA TRP A 266 1.41 -17.63 10.13
C TRP A 266 0.87 -16.24 10.52
N VAL A 267 1.05 -15.27 9.63
CA VAL A 267 0.60 -13.88 9.84
C VAL A 267 0.20 -13.23 8.52
N PHE A 268 -0.95 -12.57 8.53
CA PHE A 268 -1.36 -11.60 7.53
C PHE A 268 -1.23 -10.21 8.13
N GLY A 269 -0.40 -9.36 7.55
CA GLY A 269 -0.30 -7.94 7.88
C GLY A 269 -1.24 -7.11 7.02
N PHE A 270 -1.49 -5.90 7.44
CA PHE A 270 -2.20 -4.86 6.68
C PHE A 270 -3.57 -5.29 6.14
N VAL A 271 -4.29 -6.10 6.89
CA VAL A 271 -5.62 -6.59 6.52
C VAL A 271 -6.65 -5.48 6.76
N ALA A 272 -7.42 -5.14 5.74
CA ALA A 272 -8.52 -4.18 5.87
C ALA A 272 -9.58 -4.66 6.87
N PRO A 273 -10.31 -3.79 7.56
CA PRO A 273 -11.40 -4.22 8.44
C PRO A 273 -12.48 -4.99 7.68
N GLY A 274 -12.87 -6.15 8.22
CA GLY A 274 -13.90 -6.97 7.59
C GLY A 274 -14.02 -8.36 8.22
N PRO A 275 -15.01 -9.13 7.82
CA PRO A 275 -15.11 -10.54 8.15
C PRO A 275 -14.28 -11.37 7.16
N TYR A 276 -13.51 -12.32 7.68
CA TYR A 276 -12.63 -13.18 6.89
C TYR A 276 -12.77 -14.64 7.28
N THR A 277 -12.43 -15.50 6.36
CA THR A 277 -12.21 -16.94 6.58
C THR A 277 -10.77 -17.27 6.23
N VAL A 278 -10.15 -18.12 7.03
CA VAL A 278 -8.80 -18.63 6.78
C VAL A 278 -8.86 -20.12 6.50
N ALA A 279 -8.06 -20.58 5.54
CA ALA A 279 -7.91 -21.99 5.23
C ALA A 279 -6.43 -22.33 5.14
N PHE A 280 -6.04 -23.42 5.80
CA PHE A 280 -4.71 -23.99 5.67
C PHE A 280 -4.71 -25.00 4.50
N THR A 281 -3.66 -24.96 3.73
CA THR A 281 -3.43 -25.92 2.63
C THR A 281 -1.98 -26.39 2.62
N CYS A 282 -1.81 -27.59 2.13
CA CYS A 282 -0.55 -28.14 1.70
C CYS A 282 -0.55 -28.26 0.19
N SER A 283 -0.53 -27.19 -0.52
CA SER A 283 -0.45 -27.31 -1.96
C SER A 283 0.91 -27.88 -2.36
N SER A 284 0.85 -28.85 -3.19
CA SER A 284 1.98 -29.39 -3.94
C SER A 284 2.25 -28.54 -5.16
#